data_faca7c97185fbad250333473da83476c
#
_entry.id   faca7c97185fbad250333473da83476c
#
_cell.length_a   1.000
_cell.length_b   1.000
_cell.length_c   1.000
_cell.angle_alpha   90.00
_cell.angle_beta   90.00
_cell.angle_gamma   90.00
#
_symmetry.space_group_name_H-M   'P 1'
#
loop_
_entity.id
_entity.type
_entity.pdbx_description
1 polymer ?
#
loop_
_entity_poly.entity_id
_entity_poly.type
_entity_poly.pdbx_seq_one_letter_code
_entity_poly.pdbx_strand_id
1 'polypeptide(L)'
;MNRRYADDYDKLMSSGLYEVLVSKGLMVSHEEVEPPQSPSVEHYRTLLPEQIPFVSYPYEWCFSQLKDAALLTLRLQRLAMQHDMSLKDSSPYNIQFLRGGPVIIDTLSFETYPEGRPWVPYRQFCQHFLAPLALMAKRDVRLLGLLRVHLDGIPLDLAASLLPMRSLLNRSLSVHIRLHARYQRSYQAAASTDAGEDAAAPQAKPLSRAAVSNLVEDLRSAVRKLDWSPMGTEWADYSSGDSYEKDSLEHKQSLVRDHLRELAPNQVWDLGANTGAYSRIAAEAGASVVSFDMDPACAEQNYREARKNKEDKLLPQLLDLVNPSPALGWAHDERSSLAERAQADVVLALALIHHIAISNNVPLPSVAAYLARLAPTLLIEFVPKTDPKVKTLLATREDVFPRYTREGFEAAFEQSFEICRATDIRGSERTLYLMRRRP
;
A
#
# COMPACT_ATOMS: atom_id res chain seq x y z
N MET A 1 -23.99 -6.51 -10.00
CA MET A 1 -23.64 -6.31 -11.44
C MET A 1 -24.89 -6.09 -12.26
N ASN A 2 -24.86 -5.20 -13.23
CA ASN A 2 -26.02 -4.90 -14.09
C ASN A 2 -25.92 -5.58 -15.47
N ARG A 3 -27.02 -5.56 -16.23
CA ARG A 3 -27.13 -6.23 -17.55
C ARG A 3 -26.18 -5.66 -18.62
N ARG A 4 -25.68 -4.42 -18.45
CA ARG A 4 -24.71 -3.83 -19.40
C ARG A 4 -23.42 -4.62 -19.50
N TYR A 5 -23.07 -5.34 -18.46
CA TYR A 5 -21.83 -6.11 -18.41
C TYR A 5 -22.09 -7.63 -18.59
N ALA A 6 -23.29 -8.05 -18.90
CA ALA A 6 -23.66 -9.46 -18.97
C ALA A 6 -22.80 -10.23 -19.98
N ASP A 7 -22.68 -9.72 -21.21
CA ASP A 7 -21.96 -10.40 -22.30
C ASP A 7 -20.46 -10.56 -21.98
N ASP A 8 -19.84 -9.53 -21.39
CA ASP A 8 -18.43 -9.57 -21.00
C ASP A 8 -18.21 -10.55 -19.82
N TYR A 9 -19.13 -10.58 -18.86
CA TYR A 9 -19.09 -11.52 -17.74
C TYR A 9 -19.25 -12.96 -18.21
N ASP A 10 -20.28 -13.24 -19.01
CA ASP A 10 -20.52 -14.59 -19.53
C ASP A 10 -19.35 -15.09 -20.35
N LYS A 11 -18.69 -14.19 -21.12
CA LYS A 11 -17.45 -14.50 -21.84
C LYS A 11 -16.29 -14.73 -20.89
N LEU A 12 -16.12 -13.92 -19.84
CA LEU A 12 -15.06 -14.13 -18.85
C LEU A 12 -15.14 -15.53 -18.24
N MET A 13 -16.35 -15.97 -17.88
CA MET A 13 -16.59 -17.28 -17.29
C MET A 13 -16.44 -18.42 -18.33
N SER A 14 -17.05 -18.28 -19.51
CA SER A 14 -17.07 -19.35 -20.53
C SER A 14 -15.74 -19.52 -21.29
N SER A 15 -14.90 -18.49 -21.39
CA SER A 15 -13.60 -18.57 -22.06
C SER A 15 -12.54 -19.34 -21.26
N GLY A 16 -12.80 -19.67 -20.00
CA GLY A 16 -11.85 -20.27 -19.06
C GLY A 16 -10.83 -19.27 -18.48
N LEU A 17 -10.91 -17.98 -18.82
CA LEU A 17 -10.00 -16.94 -18.28
C LEU A 17 -10.14 -16.82 -16.77
N TYR A 18 -11.38 -16.75 -16.25
CA TYR A 18 -11.65 -16.67 -14.82
C TYR A 18 -10.96 -17.81 -14.05
N GLU A 19 -11.16 -19.05 -14.46
CA GLU A 19 -10.55 -20.23 -13.83
C GLU A 19 -9.03 -20.15 -13.83
N VAL A 20 -8.43 -19.73 -14.94
CA VAL A 20 -6.98 -19.55 -15.06
C VAL A 20 -6.46 -18.48 -14.11
N LEU A 21 -7.17 -17.36 -13.97
CA LEU A 21 -6.77 -16.28 -13.08
C LEU A 21 -6.87 -16.68 -11.60
N VAL A 22 -7.97 -17.28 -11.20
CA VAL A 22 -8.20 -17.74 -9.81
C VAL A 22 -7.25 -18.87 -9.43
N SER A 23 -7.10 -19.91 -10.27
CA SER A 23 -6.20 -21.04 -9.99
C SER A 23 -4.73 -20.65 -9.85
N LYS A 24 -4.32 -19.56 -10.51
CA LYS A 24 -2.97 -18.98 -10.40
C LYS A 24 -2.82 -17.96 -9.28
N GLY A 25 -3.87 -17.68 -8.49
CA GLY A 25 -3.88 -16.67 -7.45
C GLY A 25 -3.66 -15.25 -7.98
N LEU A 26 -4.12 -14.95 -9.20
CA LEU A 26 -3.99 -13.63 -9.83
C LEU A 26 -5.26 -12.79 -9.68
N MET A 27 -6.38 -13.41 -9.34
CA MET A 27 -7.68 -12.82 -9.12
C MET A 27 -8.33 -13.44 -7.88
N VAL A 28 -9.05 -12.64 -7.12
CA VAL A 28 -9.89 -13.16 -6.03
C VAL A 28 -11.01 -14.03 -6.60
N SER A 29 -11.32 -15.13 -5.91
CA SER A 29 -12.50 -15.92 -6.23
C SER A 29 -13.78 -15.19 -5.84
N HIS A 30 -14.89 -15.52 -6.47
CA HIS A 30 -16.21 -15.08 -6.04
C HIS A 30 -17.24 -16.21 -6.18
N GLU A 31 -18.33 -16.09 -5.44
CA GLU A 31 -19.51 -16.92 -5.55
C GLU A 31 -20.65 -16.09 -6.15
N GLU A 32 -21.48 -16.69 -7.02
CA GLU A 32 -22.75 -16.10 -7.41
C GLU A 32 -23.77 -16.39 -6.30
N VAL A 33 -24.38 -15.34 -5.76
CA VAL A 33 -25.34 -15.44 -4.67
C VAL A 33 -26.69 -14.85 -5.07
N GLU A 34 -27.74 -15.18 -4.30
CA GLU A 34 -29.06 -14.61 -4.51
C GLU A 34 -29.03 -13.07 -4.40
N PRO A 35 -29.79 -12.38 -5.23
CA PRO A 35 -29.86 -10.92 -5.20
C PRO A 35 -30.45 -10.44 -3.87
N PRO A 36 -30.09 -9.22 -3.45
CA PRO A 36 -30.76 -8.59 -2.32
C PRO A 36 -32.26 -8.42 -2.59
N GLN A 37 -33.05 -8.28 -1.54
CA GLN A 37 -34.49 -8.02 -1.67
C GLN A 37 -34.72 -6.80 -2.57
N SER A 38 -35.60 -6.95 -3.57
CA SER A 38 -35.94 -5.92 -4.57
C SER A 38 -34.76 -5.49 -5.48
N PRO A 39 -34.21 -6.41 -6.29
CA PRO A 39 -33.19 -6.06 -7.26
C PRO A 39 -33.72 -5.07 -8.31
N SER A 40 -32.86 -4.18 -8.82
CA SER A 40 -33.23 -3.29 -9.92
C SER A 40 -33.56 -4.07 -11.21
N VAL A 41 -34.35 -3.48 -12.12
CA VAL A 41 -34.68 -4.10 -13.43
C VAL A 41 -33.39 -4.38 -14.26
N GLU A 42 -32.33 -3.64 -14.02
CA GLU A 42 -31.03 -3.83 -14.69
C GLU A 42 -30.13 -4.87 -14.00
N HIS A 43 -30.57 -5.47 -12.90
CA HIS A 43 -29.77 -6.47 -12.20
C HIS A 43 -29.53 -7.71 -13.07
N TYR A 44 -28.28 -8.23 -13.06
CA TYR A 44 -27.89 -9.45 -13.76
C TYR A 44 -27.41 -10.53 -12.78
N ARG A 45 -26.34 -10.27 -12.04
CA ARG A 45 -25.76 -11.19 -11.04
C ARG A 45 -25.35 -10.44 -9.78
N THR A 46 -25.40 -11.12 -8.64
CA THR A 46 -24.76 -10.68 -7.40
C THR A 46 -23.55 -11.54 -7.13
N LEU A 47 -22.37 -10.92 -6.98
CA LEU A 47 -21.11 -11.60 -6.73
C LEU A 47 -20.68 -11.34 -5.28
N LEU A 48 -20.32 -12.40 -4.57
CA LEU A 48 -19.68 -12.33 -3.25
C LEU A 48 -18.20 -12.73 -3.39
N PRO A 49 -17.28 -11.76 -3.42
CA PRO A 49 -15.86 -12.05 -3.56
C PRO A 49 -15.23 -12.53 -2.25
N GLU A 50 -14.12 -13.26 -2.38
CA GLU A 50 -13.22 -13.54 -1.26
C GLU A 50 -12.79 -12.24 -0.59
N GLN A 51 -12.91 -12.19 0.74
CA GLN A 51 -12.62 -10.98 1.51
C GLN A 51 -11.12 -10.73 1.64
N ILE A 52 -10.72 -9.49 1.45
CA ILE A 52 -9.35 -9.02 1.66
C ILE A 52 -9.20 -8.60 3.12
N PRO A 53 -8.22 -9.19 3.88
CA PRO A 53 -8.06 -8.90 5.30
C PRO A 53 -7.73 -7.43 5.61
N PHE A 54 -7.04 -6.75 4.71
CA PHE A 54 -6.73 -5.33 4.82
C PHE A 54 -6.70 -4.69 3.43
N VAL A 55 -7.52 -3.66 3.23
CA VAL A 55 -7.52 -2.87 1.99
C VAL A 55 -6.42 -1.82 2.07
N SER A 56 -5.43 -1.92 1.18
CA SER A 56 -4.34 -0.96 1.05
C SER A 56 -4.48 -0.10 -0.20
N TYR A 57 -3.88 1.07 -0.19
CA TYR A 57 -3.92 1.98 -1.33
C TYR A 57 -2.55 2.16 -1.98
N PRO A 58 -2.46 2.47 -3.29
CA PRO A 58 -1.19 2.57 -4.02
C PRO A 58 -0.18 3.54 -3.41
N TYR A 59 -0.63 4.58 -2.75
CA TYR A 59 0.22 5.55 -2.05
C TYR A 59 0.75 5.05 -0.68
N GLU A 60 0.34 3.86 -0.25
CA GLU A 60 0.83 3.15 0.96
C GLU A 60 1.80 2.01 0.58
N TRP A 61 2.05 1.76 -0.71
CA TRP A 61 2.87 0.65 -1.17
C TRP A 61 4.34 1.04 -1.26
N CYS A 62 5.24 0.14 -0.92
CA CYS A 62 6.66 0.32 -1.20
C CYS A 62 6.95 0.18 -2.72
N PHE A 63 8.18 0.46 -3.13
CA PHE A 63 8.58 0.41 -4.54
C PHE A 63 8.30 -0.97 -5.18
N SER A 64 8.71 -2.05 -4.51
CA SER A 64 8.53 -3.41 -5.04
C SER A 64 7.06 -3.83 -5.06
N GLN A 65 6.22 -3.38 -4.14
CA GLN A 65 4.78 -3.63 -4.19
C GLN A 65 4.14 -2.98 -5.42
N LEU A 66 4.42 -1.70 -5.67
CA LEU A 66 3.90 -1.01 -6.87
C LEU A 66 4.42 -1.64 -8.15
N LYS A 67 5.68 -2.08 -8.17
CA LYS A 67 6.29 -2.80 -9.31
C LYS A 67 5.63 -4.15 -9.56
N ASP A 68 5.37 -4.93 -8.51
CA ASP A 68 4.71 -6.23 -8.62
C ASP A 68 3.25 -6.07 -9.10
N ALA A 69 2.53 -5.05 -8.62
CA ALA A 69 1.18 -4.70 -9.08
C ALA A 69 1.18 -4.31 -10.57
N ALA A 70 2.14 -3.50 -11.02
CA ALA A 70 2.31 -3.15 -12.43
C ALA A 70 2.57 -4.39 -13.31
N LEU A 71 3.44 -5.29 -12.85
CA LEU A 71 3.75 -6.53 -13.57
C LEU A 71 2.57 -7.50 -13.59
N LEU A 72 1.77 -7.55 -12.50
CA LEU A 72 0.51 -8.29 -12.49
C LEU A 72 -0.45 -7.75 -13.55
N THR A 73 -0.71 -6.44 -13.59
CA THR A 73 -1.60 -5.81 -14.57
C THR A 73 -1.24 -6.18 -16.01
N LEU A 74 0.06 -6.10 -16.37
CA LEU A 74 0.53 -6.48 -17.71
C LEU A 74 0.42 -7.99 -17.95
N ARG A 75 0.57 -8.81 -16.92
CA ARG A 75 0.36 -10.27 -17.01
C ARG A 75 -1.12 -10.60 -17.23
N LEU A 76 -2.03 -9.91 -16.54
CA LEU A 76 -3.47 -10.05 -16.72
C LEU A 76 -3.88 -9.68 -18.14
N GLN A 77 -3.42 -8.54 -18.68
CA GLN A 77 -3.68 -8.14 -20.07
C GLN A 77 -3.22 -9.22 -21.06
N ARG A 78 -2.03 -9.77 -20.88
CA ARG A 78 -1.51 -10.81 -21.77
C ARG A 78 -2.32 -12.11 -21.71
N LEU A 79 -2.75 -12.52 -20.50
CA LEU A 79 -3.60 -13.69 -20.31
C LEU A 79 -5.00 -13.45 -20.91
N ALA A 80 -5.58 -12.28 -20.68
CA ALA A 80 -6.87 -11.91 -21.26
C ALA A 80 -6.85 -12.00 -22.78
N MET A 81 -5.81 -11.47 -23.44
CA MET A 81 -5.65 -11.59 -24.91
C MET A 81 -5.58 -13.04 -25.41
N GLN A 82 -5.08 -13.97 -24.62
CA GLN A 82 -5.06 -15.41 -24.99
C GLN A 82 -6.45 -16.05 -24.96
N HIS A 83 -7.41 -15.42 -24.29
CA HIS A 83 -8.80 -15.84 -24.16
C HIS A 83 -9.78 -14.91 -24.90
N ASP A 84 -9.32 -14.17 -25.90
CA ASP A 84 -10.09 -13.18 -26.68
C ASP A 84 -10.78 -12.12 -25.80
N MET A 85 -10.12 -11.74 -24.72
CA MET A 85 -10.53 -10.66 -23.80
C MET A 85 -9.42 -9.62 -23.64
N SER A 86 -9.73 -8.52 -23.01
CA SER A 86 -8.82 -7.42 -22.71
C SER A 86 -9.18 -6.78 -21.37
N LEU A 87 -8.19 -6.25 -20.65
CA LEU A 87 -8.46 -5.30 -19.57
C LEU A 87 -8.97 -4.00 -20.16
N LYS A 88 -10.09 -3.48 -19.63
CA LYS A 88 -10.62 -2.13 -19.92
C LYS A 88 -10.31 -1.13 -18.80
N ASP A 89 -9.84 -1.60 -17.64
CA ASP A 89 -9.39 -0.81 -16.50
C ASP A 89 -8.09 -1.37 -15.95
N SER A 90 -7.07 -0.53 -15.80
CA SER A 90 -5.77 -0.85 -15.22
C SER A 90 -5.47 -0.01 -13.98
N SER A 91 -6.51 0.39 -13.25
CA SER A 91 -6.36 1.12 -12.00
C SER A 91 -5.64 0.27 -10.94
N PRO A 92 -4.65 0.83 -10.22
CA PRO A 92 -4.01 0.14 -9.11
C PRO A 92 -4.97 -0.05 -7.92
N TYR A 93 -6.06 0.70 -7.85
CA TYR A 93 -7.10 0.51 -6.83
C TYR A 93 -7.89 -0.80 -7.00
N ASN A 94 -7.83 -1.42 -8.19
CA ASN A 94 -8.37 -2.75 -8.47
C ASN A 94 -7.40 -3.87 -8.07
N ILE A 95 -6.25 -3.54 -7.45
CA ILE A 95 -5.26 -4.50 -6.98
C ILE A 95 -5.16 -4.40 -5.46
N GLN A 96 -5.10 -5.57 -4.82
CA GLN A 96 -4.82 -5.71 -3.40
C GLN A 96 -3.71 -6.75 -3.18
N PHE A 97 -3.25 -6.88 -1.95
CA PHE A 97 -2.26 -7.90 -1.60
C PHE A 97 -2.92 -8.99 -0.76
N LEU A 98 -2.81 -10.22 -1.23
CA LEU A 98 -3.36 -11.40 -0.57
C LEU A 98 -2.33 -12.53 -0.64
N ARG A 99 -2.15 -13.25 0.47
CA ARG A 99 -1.19 -14.38 0.55
C ARG A 99 0.22 -13.99 0.04
N GLY A 100 0.69 -12.81 0.46
CA GLY A 100 2.02 -12.30 0.13
C GLY A 100 2.22 -11.82 -1.31
N GLY A 101 1.17 -11.72 -2.15
CA GLY A 101 1.29 -11.27 -3.54
C GLY A 101 0.16 -10.35 -3.98
N PRO A 102 0.36 -9.56 -5.07
CA PRO A 102 -0.70 -8.75 -5.63
C PRO A 102 -1.75 -9.62 -6.35
N VAL A 103 -3.02 -9.26 -6.19
CA VAL A 103 -4.19 -9.92 -6.78
C VAL A 103 -5.17 -8.87 -7.29
N ILE A 104 -5.81 -9.09 -8.45
CA ILE A 104 -6.90 -8.22 -8.92
C ILE A 104 -8.19 -8.58 -8.17
N ILE A 105 -8.92 -7.56 -7.72
CA ILE A 105 -10.17 -7.72 -6.97
C ILE A 105 -11.42 -7.38 -7.77
N ASP A 106 -11.26 -6.74 -8.95
CA ASP A 106 -12.39 -6.31 -9.77
C ASP A 106 -12.61 -7.25 -10.96
N THR A 107 -13.67 -8.07 -10.87
CA THR A 107 -14.13 -8.93 -11.95
C THR A 107 -14.62 -8.14 -13.18
N LEU A 108 -15.09 -6.90 -12.98
CA LEU A 108 -15.65 -6.05 -14.03
C LEU A 108 -14.59 -5.32 -14.87
N SER A 109 -13.31 -5.49 -14.56
CA SER A 109 -12.19 -4.88 -15.29
C SER A 109 -11.89 -5.52 -16.66
N PHE A 110 -12.60 -6.59 -17.05
CA PHE A 110 -12.38 -7.29 -18.32
C PHE A 110 -13.49 -7.00 -19.32
N GLU A 111 -13.16 -6.98 -20.60
CA GLU A 111 -14.09 -6.85 -21.74
C GLU A 111 -13.70 -7.82 -22.85
N THR A 112 -14.62 -8.10 -23.76
CA THR A 112 -14.32 -8.78 -25.03
C THR A 112 -13.27 -8.00 -25.78
N TYR A 113 -12.24 -8.69 -26.33
CA TYR A 113 -11.13 -8.03 -27.02
C TYR A 113 -11.65 -7.17 -28.19
N PRO A 114 -11.41 -5.85 -28.16
CA PRO A 114 -11.89 -4.93 -29.20
C PRO A 114 -10.91 -4.92 -30.38
N GLU A 115 -11.14 -5.73 -31.40
CA GLU A 115 -10.26 -5.82 -32.57
C GLU A 115 -10.07 -4.44 -33.25
N GLY A 116 -8.84 -4.13 -33.62
CA GLY A 116 -8.48 -2.88 -34.30
C GLY A 116 -8.43 -1.65 -33.40
N ARG A 117 -8.78 -1.76 -32.12
CA ARG A 117 -8.74 -0.62 -31.17
C ARG A 117 -7.44 -0.59 -30.38
N PRO A 118 -6.97 0.60 -29.97
CA PRO A 118 -5.86 0.71 -29.03
C PRO A 118 -6.27 0.13 -27.67
N TRP A 119 -5.28 -0.32 -26.91
CA TRP A 119 -5.50 -0.75 -25.53
C TRP A 119 -5.94 0.46 -24.68
N VAL A 120 -7.21 0.50 -24.31
CA VAL A 120 -7.85 1.63 -23.64
C VAL A 120 -7.11 2.05 -22.36
N PRO A 121 -6.71 1.11 -21.44
CA PRO A 121 -6.04 1.49 -20.21
C PRO A 121 -4.58 1.90 -20.34
N TYR A 122 -4.01 1.97 -21.54
CA TYR A 122 -2.58 2.28 -21.72
C TYR A 122 -2.14 3.58 -21.02
N ARG A 123 -2.91 4.66 -21.19
CA ARG A 123 -2.61 5.94 -20.53
C ARG A 123 -2.72 5.82 -19.01
N GLN A 124 -3.78 5.19 -18.54
CA GLN A 124 -4.03 4.93 -17.12
C GLN A 124 -2.86 4.13 -16.50
N PHE A 125 -2.41 3.06 -17.17
CA PHE A 125 -1.22 2.31 -16.76
C PHE A 125 0.02 3.18 -16.65
N CYS A 126 0.26 4.06 -17.64
CA CYS A 126 1.42 4.95 -17.60
C CYS A 126 1.34 5.95 -16.43
N GLN A 127 0.16 6.49 -16.11
CA GLN A 127 -0.05 7.47 -15.04
C GLN A 127 0.00 6.84 -13.65
N HIS A 128 -0.53 5.63 -13.49
CA HIS A 128 -0.65 4.97 -12.18
C HIS A 128 0.54 4.08 -11.81
N PHE A 129 1.26 3.53 -12.81
CA PHE A 129 2.35 2.60 -12.55
C PHE A 129 3.70 3.07 -13.10
N LEU A 130 3.78 3.33 -14.40
CA LEU A 130 5.08 3.62 -15.01
C LEU A 130 5.68 4.95 -14.54
N ALA A 131 4.86 6.01 -14.47
CA ALA A 131 5.29 7.33 -14.04
C ALA A 131 5.76 7.33 -12.57
N PRO A 132 4.97 6.86 -11.57
CA PRO A 132 5.43 6.81 -10.20
C PRO A 132 6.67 5.90 -10.03
N LEU A 133 6.72 4.72 -10.63
CA LEU A 133 7.90 3.84 -10.57
C LEU A 133 9.14 4.50 -11.17
N ALA A 134 9.00 5.23 -12.29
CA ALA A 134 10.12 5.95 -12.89
C ALA A 134 10.61 7.10 -11.99
N LEU A 135 9.70 7.84 -11.35
CA LEU A 135 10.02 8.91 -10.42
C LEU A 135 10.73 8.34 -9.17
N MET A 136 10.20 7.30 -8.57
CA MET A 136 10.80 6.62 -7.41
C MET A 136 12.20 6.09 -7.72
N ALA A 137 12.39 5.44 -8.89
CA ALA A 137 13.67 4.83 -9.26
C ALA A 137 14.72 5.83 -9.75
N LYS A 138 14.31 6.96 -10.35
CA LYS A 138 15.24 7.88 -11.05
C LYS A 138 15.40 9.22 -10.36
N ARG A 139 14.52 9.58 -9.43
CA ARG A 139 14.53 10.86 -8.74
C ARG A 139 14.54 10.70 -7.23
N ASP A 140 13.43 10.26 -6.64
CA ASP A 140 13.28 10.10 -5.19
C ASP A 140 12.10 9.17 -4.89
N VAL A 141 12.32 8.18 -4.03
CA VAL A 141 11.29 7.19 -3.64
C VAL A 141 10.07 7.85 -3.00
N ARG A 142 10.23 8.98 -2.29
CA ARG A 142 9.16 9.72 -1.63
C ARG A 142 8.17 10.36 -2.60
N LEU A 143 8.47 10.42 -3.89
CA LEU A 143 7.55 10.89 -4.93
C LEU A 143 6.36 9.95 -5.16
N LEU A 144 6.35 8.77 -4.52
CA LEU A 144 5.14 7.94 -4.37
C LEU A 144 3.96 8.75 -3.80
N GLY A 145 4.24 9.67 -2.87
CA GLY A 145 3.23 10.55 -2.26
C GLY A 145 2.38 11.35 -3.25
N LEU A 146 2.85 11.54 -4.48
CA LEU A 146 2.06 12.16 -5.55
C LEU A 146 0.80 11.35 -5.91
N LEU A 147 0.78 10.03 -5.71
CA LEU A 147 -0.43 9.22 -5.91
C LEU A 147 -1.54 9.52 -4.89
N ARG A 148 -1.19 10.07 -3.72
CA ARG A 148 -2.19 10.52 -2.72
C ARG A 148 -2.87 11.83 -3.16
N VAL A 149 -2.18 12.66 -3.95
CA VAL A 149 -2.70 13.92 -4.48
C VAL A 149 -3.41 13.72 -5.82
N HIS A 150 -2.88 12.82 -6.66
CA HIS A 150 -3.39 12.53 -8.00
C HIS A 150 -4.03 11.14 -8.01
N LEU A 151 -5.29 11.04 -7.57
CA LEU A 151 -6.02 9.77 -7.49
C LEU A 151 -6.26 9.13 -8.86
N ASP A 152 -6.36 9.93 -9.92
CA ASP A 152 -6.46 9.46 -11.32
C ASP A 152 -5.09 9.18 -11.97
N GLY A 153 -4.04 9.07 -11.14
CA GLY A 153 -2.65 8.85 -11.57
C GLY A 153 -1.87 10.15 -11.81
N ILE A 154 -0.55 10.04 -11.75
CA ILE A 154 0.34 11.20 -11.91
C ILE A 154 0.26 11.71 -13.35
N PRO A 155 -0.06 13.02 -13.60
CA PRO A 155 -0.04 13.59 -14.93
C PRO A 155 1.32 13.37 -15.62
N LEU A 156 1.30 12.90 -16.88
CA LEU A 156 2.54 12.52 -17.57
C LEU A 156 3.46 13.71 -17.86
N ASP A 157 2.90 14.90 -18.02
CA ASP A 157 3.67 16.14 -18.19
C ASP A 157 4.36 16.56 -16.90
N LEU A 158 3.70 16.40 -15.74
CA LEU A 158 4.32 16.58 -14.43
C LEU A 158 5.44 15.55 -14.22
N ALA A 159 5.18 14.28 -14.49
CA ALA A 159 6.20 13.23 -14.39
C ALA A 159 7.40 13.51 -15.31
N ALA A 160 7.13 13.93 -16.56
CA ALA A 160 8.18 14.29 -17.51
C ALA A 160 9.04 15.47 -17.07
N SER A 161 8.46 16.46 -16.37
CA SER A 161 9.17 17.64 -15.84
C SER A 161 10.06 17.28 -14.62
N LEU A 162 9.62 16.34 -13.80
CA LEU A 162 10.33 15.90 -12.60
C LEU A 162 11.46 14.90 -12.90
N LEU A 163 11.35 14.15 -13.99
CA LEU A 163 12.37 13.16 -14.37
C LEU A 163 13.67 13.83 -14.80
N PRO A 164 14.84 13.33 -14.32
CA PRO A 164 16.14 13.90 -14.69
C PRO A 164 16.42 13.74 -16.19
N MET A 165 17.17 14.69 -16.78
CA MET A 165 17.50 14.70 -18.22
C MET A 165 18.14 13.38 -18.69
N ARG A 166 18.97 12.74 -17.86
CA ARG A 166 19.58 11.44 -18.19
C ARG A 166 18.55 10.32 -18.45
N SER A 167 17.30 10.46 -17.96
CA SER A 167 16.23 9.50 -18.25
C SER A 167 15.78 9.54 -19.72
N LEU A 168 16.17 10.58 -20.50
CA LEU A 168 15.98 10.64 -21.95
C LEU A 168 16.70 9.52 -22.70
N LEU A 169 17.81 9.01 -22.16
CA LEU A 169 18.54 7.87 -22.72
C LEU A 169 17.76 6.55 -22.62
N ASN A 170 16.74 6.50 -21.77
CA ASN A 170 15.86 5.34 -21.69
C ASN A 170 14.72 5.50 -22.70
N ARG A 171 14.77 4.72 -23.80
CA ARG A 171 13.81 4.79 -24.92
C ARG A 171 12.37 4.62 -24.45
N SER A 172 12.10 3.61 -23.61
CA SER A 172 10.72 3.32 -23.15
C SER A 172 10.16 4.46 -22.30
N LEU A 173 10.94 5.02 -21.35
CA LEU A 173 10.50 6.18 -20.56
C LEU A 173 10.27 7.42 -21.44
N SER A 174 11.13 7.63 -22.44
CA SER A 174 10.98 8.75 -23.38
C SER A 174 9.72 8.61 -24.22
N VAL A 175 9.40 7.42 -24.69
CA VAL A 175 8.17 7.17 -25.49
C VAL A 175 6.92 7.23 -24.61
N HIS A 176 6.88 6.46 -23.53
CA HIS A 176 5.65 6.27 -22.74
C HIS A 176 5.31 7.43 -21.80
N ILE A 177 6.29 8.24 -21.39
CA ILE A 177 6.06 9.39 -20.52
C ILE A 177 6.20 10.69 -21.30
N ARG A 178 7.37 10.97 -21.92
CA ARG A 178 7.66 12.30 -22.48
C ARG A 178 6.95 12.57 -23.81
N LEU A 179 6.93 11.60 -24.73
CA LEU A 179 6.26 11.78 -26.00
C LEU A 179 4.75 11.89 -25.79
N HIS A 180 4.18 11.07 -24.94
CA HIS A 180 2.77 11.14 -24.56
C HIS A 180 2.39 12.49 -23.93
N ALA A 181 3.23 13.02 -23.05
CA ALA A 181 3.06 14.35 -22.47
C ALA A 181 3.06 15.47 -23.53
N ARG A 182 3.88 15.34 -24.58
CA ARG A 182 3.92 16.30 -25.69
C ARG A 182 2.65 16.26 -26.55
N TYR A 183 2.19 15.06 -26.89
CA TYR A 183 0.93 14.91 -27.65
C TYR A 183 -0.26 15.48 -26.87
N GLN A 184 -0.35 15.21 -25.58
CA GLN A 184 -1.44 15.73 -24.76
C GLN A 184 -1.45 17.28 -24.75
N ARG A 185 -0.28 17.92 -24.60
CA ARG A 185 -0.17 19.39 -24.66
C ARG A 185 -0.54 19.96 -26.02
N SER A 186 -0.15 19.32 -27.11
CA SER A 186 -0.51 19.77 -28.45
C SER A 186 -2.01 19.66 -28.72
N TYR A 187 -2.69 18.63 -28.24
CA TYR A 187 -4.14 18.49 -28.33
C TYR A 187 -4.89 19.53 -27.50
N GLN A 188 -4.42 19.80 -26.27
CA GLN A 188 -5.02 20.83 -25.42
C GLN A 188 -4.84 22.23 -26.02
N ALA A 189 -3.66 22.51 -26.57
CA ALA A 189 -3.40 23.77 -27.27
C ALA A 189 -4.24 23.92 -28.53
N ALA A 190 -4.46 22.86 -29.29
CA ALA A 190 -5.33 22.88 -30.48
C ALA A 190 -6.82 23.04 -30.12
N ALA A 191 -7.26 22.47 -29.01
CA ALA A 191 -8.64 22.61 -28.51
C ALA A 191 -8.94 24.00 -27.91
N SER A 192 -7.90 24.74 -27.48
CA SER A 192 -8.03 26.12 -26.95
C SER A 192 -7.95 27.22 -28.00
N THR A 193 -7.50 26.91 -29.20
CA THR A 193 -7.61 27.79 -30.36
C THR A 193 -8.91 27.44 -31.07
N ASP A 194 -9.82 28.40 -31.21
CA ASP A 194 -11.09 28.34 -31.97
C ASP A 194 -10.88 27.91 -33.46
N ALA A 195 -10.35 26.70 -33.66
CA ALA A 195 -10.27 26.07 -34.96
C ALA A 195 -11.62 25.36 -35.18
N GLY A 196 -12.39 25.92 -36.13
CA GLY A 196 -13.77 25.56 -36.45
C GLY A 196 -14.06 24.05 -36.45
N GLU A 197 -15.35 23.74 -36.32
CA GLU A 197 -16.01 22.43 -36.20
C GLU A 197 -15.64 21.36 -37.24
N ASP A 198 -14.71 21.62 -38.17
CA ASP A 198 -14.33 20.72 -39.28
C ASP A 198 -12.95 20.01 -39.11
N ALA A 199 -12.26 20.15 -37.97
CA ALA A 199 -11.05 19.35 -37.73
C ALA A 199 -11.46 17.96 -37.29
N ALA A 200 -11.78 17.06 -38.21
CA ALA A 200 -11.96 15.65 -37.98
C ALA A 200 -10.75 15.12 -37.17
N ALA A 201 -11.01 14.61 -35.97
CA ALA A 201 -9.97 13.95 -35.17
C ALA A 201 -9.23 12.93 -36.05
N PRO A 202 -7.88 12.94 -36.09
CA PRO A 202 -7.14 12.02 -36.95
C PRO A 202 -7.60 10.60 -36.62
N GLN A 203 -8.20 9.91 -37.58
CA GLN A 203 -8.63 8.52 -37.45
C GLN A 203 -7.37 7.71 -37.11
N ALA A 204 -7.24 7.29 -35.86
CA ALA A 204 -6.15 6.44 -35.44
C ALA A 204 -6.18 5.15 -36.29
N LYS A 205 -5.06 4.82 -36.95
CA LYS A 205 -4.95 3.57 -37.71
C LYS A 205 -5.31 2.39 -36.82
N PRO A 206 -6.10 1.42 -37.32
CA PRO A 206 -6.40 0.21 -36.54
C PRO A 206 -5.12 -0.44 -36.02
N LEU A 207 -5.09 -0.72 -34.71
CA LEU A 207 -3.96 -1.43 -34.09
C LEU A 207 -4.19 -2.92 -34.16
N SER A 208 -3.25 -3.65 -34.76
CA SER A 208 -3.31 -5.11 -34.74
C SER A 208 -3.09 -5.67 -33.35
N ARG A 209 -3.63 -6.87 -33.07
CA ARG A 209 -3.41 -7.59 -31.81
C ARG A 209 -1.90 -7.78 -31.49
N ALA A 210 -1.09 -8.02 -32.52
CA ALA A 210 0.37 -8.10 -32.39
C ALA A 210 0.98 -6.76 -31.93
N ALA A 211 0.48 -5.63 -32.41
CA ALA A 211 0.95 -4.32 -31.99
C ALA A 211 0.61 -4.03 -30.51
N VAL A 212 -0.59 -4.41 -30.06
CA VAL A 212 -0.97 -4.32 -28.64
C VAL A 212 -0.10 -5.26 -27.78
N SER A 213 0.15 -6.48 -28.22
CA SER A 213 1.03 -7.43 -27.51
C SER A 213 2.46 -6.88 -27.37
N ASN A 214 3.01 -6.29 -28.44
CA ASN A 214 4.34 -5.67 -28.41
C ASN A 214 4.38 -4.45 -27.47
N LEU A 215 3.34 -3.64 -27.41
CA LEU A 215 3.21 -2.53 -26.46
C LEU A 215 3.23 -3.01 -25.02
N VAL A 216 2.45 -4.05 -24.70
CA VAL A 216 2.39 -4.65 -23.36
C VAL A 216 3.77 -5.23 -22.96
N GLU A 217 4.48 -5.87 -23.90
CA GLU A 217 5.82 -6.42 -23.64
C GLU A 217 6.88 -5.32 -23.45
N ASP A 218 6.81 -4.20 -24.21
CA ASP A 218 7.71 -3.06 -24.02
C ASP A 218 7.48 -2.40 -22.64
N LEU A 219 6.23 -2.19 -22.26
CA LEU A 219 5.88 -1.70 -20.90
C LEU A 219 6.40 -2.66 -19.82
N ARG A 220 6.23 -3.97 -20.00
CA ARG A 220 6.74 -4.99 -19.06
C ARG A 220 8.26 -4.93 -18.93
N SER A 221 8.95 -4.80 -20.05
CA SER A 221 10.41 -4.64 -20.08
C SER A 221 10.84 -3.34 -19.40
N ALA A 222 10.12 -2.23 -19.63
CA ALA A 222 10.38 -0.95 -18.99
C ALA A 222 10.24 -1.05 -17.47
N VAL A 223 9.13 -1.60 -16.97
CA VAL A 223 8.88 -1.77 -15.53
C VAL A 223 9.92 -2.69 -14.88
N ARG A 224 10.29 -3.80 -15.51
CA ARG A 224 11.32 -4.73 -14.99
C ARG A 224 12.67 -4.09 -14.81
N LYS A 225 13.07 -3.17 -15.70
CA LYS A 225 14.36 -2.45 -15.67
C LYS A 225 14.40 -1.32 -14.66
N LEU A 226 13.24 -0.89 -14.14
CA LEU A 226 13.21 0.05 -13.04
C LEU A 226 13.60 -0.68 -11.76
N ASP A 227 14.52 -0.10 -11.04
CA ASP A 227 14.98 -0.60 -9.75
C ASP A 227 15.29 0.54 -8.81
N TRP A 228 15.08 0.28 -7.53
CA TRP A 228 15.43 1.16 -6.44
C TRP A 228 16.09 0.32 -5.34
N SER A 229 17.27 0.72 -4.90
CA SER A 229 17.97 0.05 -3.81
C SER A 229 17.80 0.86 -2.53
N PRO A 230 17.24 0.27 -1.48
CA PRO A 230 17.11 0.91 -0.18
C PRO A 230 18.51 0.98 0.46
N MET A 231 19.19 2.13 0.36
CA MET A 231 20.48 2.38 1.00
C MET A 231 20.52 3.80 1.58
N GLY A 232 21.13 3.94 2.78
CA GLY A 232 21.44 5.24 3.35
C GLY A 232 20.25 5.99 3.95
N THR A 233 19.21 5.31 4.42
CA THR A 233 18.21 5.91 5.28
C THR A 233 18.62 5.74 6.74
N GLU A 234 18.30 6.72 7.57
CA GLU A 234 18.63 6.76 9.01
C GLU A 234 18.15 5.52 9.77
N TRP A 235 17.06 4.88 9.30
CA TRP A 235 16.38 3.78 9.98
C TRP A 235 16.73 2.38 9.42
N ALA A 236 17.16 2.27 8.16
CA ALA A 236 17.56 1.00 7.57
C ALA A 236 18.84 0.43 8.22
N ASP A 237 19.74 1.32 8.68
CA ASP A 237 20.96 0.95 9.40
C ASP A 237 20.73 0.76 10.91
N TYR A 238 19.53 1.13 11.40
CA TYR A 238 19.14 1.04 12.81
C TYR A 238 18.97 -0.39 13.33
N SER A 239 18.68 -1.34 12.45
CA SER A 239 18.54 -2.77 12.77
C SER A 239 19.86 -3.44 13.16
N SER A 240 20.99 -2.76 12.94
CA SER A 240 22.33 -3.28 13.22
C SER A 240 22.80 -3.18 14.69
N GLY A 241 21.89 -2.92 15.66
CA GLY A 241 22.17 -3.50 16.95
C GLY A 241 22.66 -2.62 18.09
N ASP A 242 22.76 -1.28 17.98
CA ASP A 242 23.39 -0.46 19.01
C ASP A 242 22.48 0.04 20.17
N SER A 243 21.20 -0.32 20.19
CA SER A 243 20.27 0.20 21.21
C SER A 243 19.85 -0.75 22.32
N TYR A 244 20.15 -2.04 22.16
CA TYR A 244 19.86 -3.08 23.13
C TYR A 244 21.09 -3.97 23.33
N GLU A 245 21.42 -4.28 24.58
CA GLU A 245 22.22 -5.47 24.84
C GLU A 245 21.44 -6.70 24.34
N LYS A 246 22.16 -7.71 23.85
CA LYS A 246 21.55 -8.92 23.25
C LYS A 246 20.51 -9.56 24.16
N ASP A 247 20.78 -9.63 25.46
CA ASP A 247 19.88 -10.20 26.47
C ASP A 247 18.57 -9.40 26.61
N SER A 248 18.62 -8.07 26.49
CA SER A 248 17.44 -7.21 26.54
C SER A 248 16.54 -7.41 25.33
N LEU A 249 17.14 -7.56 24.14
CA LEU A 249 16.40 -7.82 22.90
C LEU A 249 15.70 -9.18 22.95
N GLU A 250 16.42 -10.22 23.36
CA GLU A 250 15.87 -11.58 23.50
C GLU A 250 14.73 -11.62 24.53
N HIS A 251 14.89 -10.94 25.65
CA HIS A 251 13.82 -10.83 26.66
C HIS A 251 12.59 -10.12 26.13
N LYS A 252 12.77 -8.98 25.45
CA LYS A 252 11.65 -8.25 24.82
C LYS A 252 10.92 -9.12 23.79
N GLN A 253 11.66 -9.83 22.94
CA GLN A 253 11.06 -10.74 21.97
C GLN A 253 10.29 -11.88 22.63
N SER A 254 10.79 -12.42 23.76
CA SER A 254 10.07 -13.42 24.54
C SER A 254 8.77 -12.87 25.09
N LEU A 255 8.81 -11.69 25.74
CA LEU A 255 7.62 -11.04 26.28
C LEU A 255 6.53 -10.79 25.21
N VAL A 256 6.93 -10.27 24.05
CA VAL A 256 6.00 -10.04 22.94
C VAL A 256 5.41 -11.36 22.43
N ARG A 257 6.24 -12.40 22.30
CA ARG A 257 5.79 -13.74 21.87
C ARG A 257 4.80 -14.34 22.86
N ASP A 258 5.07 -14.22 24.16
CA ASP A 258 4.23 -14.78 25.22
C ASP A 258 2.86 -14.07 25.25
N HIS A 259 2.84 -12.73 25.15
CA HIS A 259 1.60 -11.97 25.04
C HIS A 259 0.79 -12.34 23.80
N LEU A 260 1.43 -12.45 22.62
CA LEU A 260 0.72 -12.81 21.39
C LEU A 260 0.16 -14.24 21.43
N ARG A 261 0.86 -15.19 22.07
CA ARG A 261 0.34 -16.54 22.29
C ARG A 261 -0.85 -16.58 23.25
N GLU A 262 -0.80 -15.77 24.33
CA GLU A 262 -1.91 -15.65 25.28
C GLU A 262 -3.15 -15.02 24.64
N LEU A 263 -2.95 -13.97 23.83
CA LEU A 263 -4.03 -13.23 23.17
C LEU A 263 -4.63 -13.96 21.96
N ALA A 264 -3.81 -14.78 21.26
CA ALA A 264 -4.18 -15.49 20.04
C ALA A 264 -4.95 -14.64 19.02
N PRO A 265 -4.42 -13.45 18.62
CA PRO A 265 -5.13 -12.54 17.72
C PRO A 265 -5.23 -13.11 16.31
N ASN A 266 -6.32 -12.81 15.60
CA ASN A 266 -6.44 -13.10 14.17
C ASN A 266 -5.70 -12.05 13.32
N GLN A 267 -5.77 -10.77 13.74
CA GLN A 267 -5.16 -9.66 13.01
C GLN A 267 -4.33 -8.75 13.94
N VAL A 268 -3.08 -8.50 13.56
CA VAL A 268 -2.14 -7.64 14.28
C VAL A 268 -1.69 -6.50 13.38
N TRP A 269 -1.67 -5.28 13.91
CA TRP A 269 -1.00 -4.14 13.30
C TRP A 269 0.27 -3.81 14.06
N ASP A 270 1.41 -3.84 13.37
CA ASP A 270 2.72 -3.50 13.93
C ASP A 270 3.11 -2.09 13.45
N LEU A 271 3.06 -1.11 14.35
CA LEU A 271 3.28 0.30 14.07
C LEU A 271 4.73 0.69 14.38
N GLY A 272 5.45 1.20 13.37
CA GLY A 272 6.90 1.42 13.45
C GLY A 272 7.66 0.09 13.37
N ALA A 273 7.23 -0.77 12.45
CA ALA A 273 7.68 -2.15 12.35
C ALA A 273 9.15 -2.33 11.92
N ASN A 274 9.79 -1.25 11.41
CA ASN A 274 11.11 -1.31 10.81
C ASN A 274 11.17 -2.43 9.73
N THR A 275 12.10 -3.37 9.83
CA THR A 275 12.21 -4.52 8.89
C THR A 275 11.31 -5.71 9.27
N GLY A 276 10.38 -5.56 10.23
CA GLY A 276 9.33 -6.53 10.53
C GLY A 276 9.70 -7.64 11.50
N ALA A 277 10.68 -7.43 12.38
CA ALA A 277 11.10 -8.46 13.34
C ALA A 277 9.95 -8.91 14.29
N TYR A 278 9.19 -7.96 14.84
CA TYR A 278 8.05 -8.27 15.71
C TYR A 278 6.81 -8.68 14.92
N SER A 279 6.67 -8.17 13.71
CA SER A 279 5.65 -8.62 12.77
C SER A 279 5.75 -10.13 12.49
N ARG A 280 6.97 -10.66 12.34
CA ARG A 280 7.22 -12.09 12.15
C ARG A 280 6.86 -12.90 13.39
N ILE A 281 7.18 -12.40 14.59
CA ILE A 281 6.75 -13.04 15.84
C ILE A 281 5.21 -13.16 15.91
N ALA A 282 4.49 -12.11 15.46
CA ALA A 282 3.04 -12.15 15.42
C ALA A 282 2.50 -13.13 14.34
N ALA A 283 3.13 -13.19 13.17
CA ALA A 283 2.80 -14.14 12.12
C ALA A 283 3.07 -15.60 12.53
N GLU A 284 4.17 -15.85 13.25
CA GLU A 284 4.49 -17.16 13.85
C GLU A 284 3.47 -17.58 14.93
N ALA A 285 2.89 -16.62 15.65
CA ALA A 285 1.78 -16.87 16.58
C ALA A 285 0.44 -17.15 15.90
N GLY A 286 0.38 -17.07 14.55
CA GLY A 286 -0.79 -17.41 13.74
C GLY A 286 -1.55 -16.23 13.14
N ALA A 287 -1.26 -15.00 13.55
CA ALA A 287 -1.97 -13.80 13.09
C ALA A 287 -1.67 -13.44 11.63
N SER A 288 -2.64 -12.81 10.96
CA SER A 288 -2.38 -11.98 9.79
C SER A 288 -1.85 -10.62 10.26
N VAL A 289 -0.76 -10.14 9.67
CA VAL A 289 -0.06 -8.96 10.17
C VAL A 289 0.04 -7.90 9.09
N VAL A 290 -0.37 -6.67 9.43
CA VAL A 290 -0.03 -5.48 8.65
C VAL A 290 1.08 -4.73 9.40
N SER A 291 2.24 -4.61 8.76
CA SER A 291 3.39 -3.90 9.34
C SER A 291 3.54 -2.53 8.69
N PHE A 292 3.52 -1.49 9.51
CA PHE A 292 3.60 -0.11 9.04
C PHE A 292 4.91 0.53 9.44
N ASP A 293 5.57 1.18 8.48
CA ASP A 293 6.72 2.01 8.76
C ASP A 293 6.70 3.27 7.88
N MET A 294 7.23 4.39 8.40
CA MET A 294 7.33 5.62 7.63
C MET A 294 8.56 5.66 6.71
N ASP A 295 9.58 4.82 6.99
CA ASP A 295 10.78 4.75 6.18
C ASP A 295 10.57 3.84 4.96
N PRO A 296 10.64 4.39 3.73
CA PRO A 296 10.50 3.60 2.52
C PRO A 296 11.52 2.45 2.41
N ALA A 297 12.71 2.58 3.00
CA ALA A 297 13.72 1.54 2.95
C ALA A 297 13.37 0.37 3.87
N CYS A 298 12.84 0.64 5.07
CA CYS A 298 12.36 -0.38 5.99
C CYS A 298 11.19 -1.17 5.40
N ALA A 299 10.16 -0.47 4.88
CA ALA A 299 9.02 -1.11 4.24
C ALA A 299 9.43 -1.94 3.01
N GLU A 300 10.36 -1.45 2.19
CA GLU A 300 10.89 -2.16 1.03
C GLU A 300 11.67 -3.41 1.40
N GLN A 301 12.58 -3.32 2.39
CA GLN A 301 13.35 -4.47 2.87
C GLN A 301 12.43 -5.53 3.44
N ASN A 302 11.46 -5.12 4.29
CA ASN A 302 10.48 -6.01 4.88
C ASN A 302 9.66 -6.74 3.80
N TYR A 303 9.17 -6.02 2.78
CA TYR A 303 8.44 -6.63 1.67
C TYR A 303 9.29 -7.61 0.86
N ARG A 304 10.52 -7.22 0.50
CA ARG A 304 11.43 -8.10 -0.26
C ARG A 304 11.75 -9.38 0.51
N GLU A 305 11.96 -9.27 1.81
CA GLU A 305 12.21 -10.42 2.68
C GLU A 305 10.97 -11.32 2.77
N ALA A 306 9.80 -10.75 3.03
CA ALA A 306 8.54 -11.48 3.07
C ALA A 306 8.28 -12.25 1.75
N ARG A 307 8.52 -11.60 0.60
CA ARG A 307 8.40 -12.24 -0.72
C ARG A 307 9.40 -13.38 -0.91
N LYS A 308 10.67 -13.18 -0.52
CA LYS A 308 11.73 -14.19 -0.61
C LYS A 308 11.42 -15.42 0.22
N ASN A 309 10.92 -15.21 1.44
CA ASN A 309 10.61 -16.26 2.41
C ASN A 309 9.19 -16.85 2.23
N LYS A 310 8.39 -16.30 1.31
CA LYS A 310 6.98 -16.68 1.09
C LYS A 310 6.12 -16.53 2.35
N GLU A 311 6.31 -15.43 3.05
CA GLU A 311 5.54 -15.08 4.25
C GLU A 311 4.17 -14.54 3.84
N ASP A 312 3.19 -15.42 3.73
CA ASP A 312 1.86 -15.14 3.20
C ASP A 312 0.92 -14.38 4.15
N LYS A 313 1.28 -14.30 5.43
CA LYS A 313 0.54 -13.60 6.48
C LYS A 313 1.03 -12.18 6.75
N LEU A 314 2.10 -11.73 6.11
CA LEU A 314 2.73 -10.44 6.36
C LEU A 314 2.49 -9.47 5.20
N LEU A 315 1.95 -8.29 5.53
CA LEU A 315 1.71 -7.20 4.59
C LEU A 315 2.42 -5.92 5.05
N PRO A 316 3.64 -5.65 4.57
CA PRO A 316 4.33 -4.38 4.81
C PRO A 316 3.66 -3.22 4.08
N GLN A 317 3.54 -2.06 4.75
CA GLN A 317 2.93 -0.85 4.21
C GLN A 317 3.73 0.38 4.62
N LEU A 318 3.77 1.37 3.75
CA LEU A 318 4.38 2.67 4.02
C LEU A 318 3.35 3.58 4.69
N LEU A 319 3.63 4.01 5.92
CA LEU A 319 2.72 4.86 6.68
C LEU A 319 3.45 5.76 7.68
N ASP A 320 3.16 7.06 7.61
CA ASP A 320 3.49 8.01 8.65
C ASP A 320 2.31 8.14 9.64
N LEU A 321 2.51 7.71 10.88
CA LEU A 321 1.47 7.76 11.93
C LEU A 321 1.13 9.18 12.38
N VAL A 322 1.98 10.15 12.10
CA VAL A 322 1.72 11.56 12.41
C VAL A 322 0.92 12.23 11.29
N ASN A 323 0.94 11.62 10.10
CA ASN A 323 0.16 12.04 8.95
C ASN A 323 -0.47 10.81 8.24
N PRO A 324 -1.35 10.05 8.93
CA PRO A 324 -1.91 8.83 8.39
C PRO A 324 -2.78 9.10 7.16
N SER A 325 -3.04 8.04 6.38
CA SER A 325 -3.88 8.14 5.20
C SER A 325 -5.28 8.65 5.56
N PRO A 326 -5.70 9.81 5.04
CA PRO A 326 -7.04 10.36 5.26
C PRO A 326 -8.06 9.67 4.37
N ALA A 327 -9.33 9.94 4.60
CA ALA A 327 -10.38 9.68 3.63
C ALA A 327 -10.21 10.59 2.41
N LEU A 328 -10.33 10.03 1.20
CA LEU A 328 -10.04 10.71 -0.07
C LEU A 328 -11.11 10.44 -1.13
N GLY A 329 -11.05 11.23 -2.23
CA GLY A 329 -11.96 11.15 -3.36
C GLY A 329 -13.18 12.05 -3.20
N TRP A 330 -14.22 11.79 -3.99
CA TRP A 330 -15.44 12.59 -3.97
C TRP A 330 -16.10 12.53 -2.59
N ALA A 331 -16.41 13.68 -2.02
CA ALA A 331 -16.98 13.84 -0.68
C ALA A 331 -16.19 13.14 0.45
N HIS A 332 -14.94 12.75 0.22
CA HIS A 332 -14.10 11.94 1.10
C HIS A 332 -14.62 10.50 1.36
N ASP A 333 -15.48 9.95 0.47
CA ASP A 333 -16.15 8.65 0.66
C ASP A 333 -15.61 7.54 -0.26
N GLU A 334 -14.66 7.84 -1.17
CA GLU A 334 -14.17 6.82 -2.11
C GLU A 334 -13.02 5.98 -1.55
N ARG A 335 -12.23 6.53 -0.66
CA ARG A 335 -11.08 5.88 -0.03
C ARG A 335 -11.15 6.13 1.47
N SER A 336 -11.37 5.09 2.24
CA SER A 336 -11.47 5.18 3.69
C SER A 336 -10.14 5.59 4.33
N SER A 337 -10.21 6.36 5.40
CA SER A 337 -9.04 6.67 6.23
C SER A 337 -8.45 5.42 6.89
N LEU A 338 -7.22 5.52 7.40
CA LEU A 338 -6.61 4.43 8.14
C LEU A 338 -7.47 3.96 9.32
N ALA A 339 -8.04 4.90 10.07
CA ALA A 339 -8.85 4.58 11.24
C ALA A 339 -10.19 3.91 10.89
N GLU A 340 -10.79 4.22 9.73
CA GLU A 340 -12.01 3.57 9.25
C GLU A 340 -11.75 2.14 8.74
N ARG A 341 -10.53 1.85 8.32
CA ARG A 341 -10.08 0.51 7.90
C ARG A 341 -9.56 -0.33 9.06
N ALA A 342 -9.55 0.22 10.30
CA ALA A 342 -8.98 -0.46 11.45
C ALA A 342 -9.81 -1.69 11.84
N GLN A 343 -9.18 -2.86 11.73
CA GLN A 343 -9.76 -4.16 12.05
C GLN A 343 -8.81 -5.02 12.90
N ALA A 344 -7.74 -4.41 13.46
CA ALA A 344 -6.78 -5.14 14.27
C ALA A 344 -7.37 -5.59 15.60
N ASP A 345 -7.08 -6.82 16.01
CA ASP A 345 -7.35 -7.31 17.35
C ASP A 345 -6.32 -6.74 18.35
N VAL A 346 -5.07 -6.62 17.87
CA VAL A 346 -3.93 -6.13 18.66
C VAL A 346 -3.11 -5.15 17.83
N VAL A 347 -2.76 -4.01 18.43
CA VAL A 347 -1.73 -3.10 17.93
C VAL A 347 -0.45 -3.31 18.71
N LEU A 348 0.67 -3.47 18.01
CA LEU A 348 2.03 -3.36 18.54
C LEU A 348 2.54 -1.93 18.29
N ALA A 349 3.07 -1.29 19.34
CA ALA A 349 3.70 0.03 19.28
C ALA A 349 5.02 0.00 20.06
N LEU A 350 6.02 -0.66 19.47
CA LEU A 350 7.28 -0.98 20.14
C LEU A 350 8.37 0.02 19.77
N ALA A 351 9.04 0.61 20.77
CA ALA A 351 10.04 1.67 20.59
C ALA A 351 9.54 2.86 19.71
N LEU A 352 8.25 3.19 19.76
CA LEU A 352 7.60 4.16 18.90
C LEU A 352 7.16 5.44 19.61
N ILE A 353 6.68 5.33 20.88
CA ILE A 353 6.00 6.42 21.57
C ILE A 353 6.84 7.70 21.70
N HIS A 354 8.16 7.58 21.90
CA HIS A 354 9.07 8.71 22.01
C HIS A 354 9.22 9.48 20.70
N HIS A 355 9.13 8.82 19.54
CA HIS A 355 9.14 9.48 18.24
C HIS A 355 7.86 10.30 18.03
N ILE A 356 6.70 9.78 18.41
CA ILE A 356 5.44 10.49 18.27
C ILE A 356 5.38 11.65 19.27
N ALA A 357 5.64 11.39 20.55
CA ALA A 357 5.46 12.38 21.62
C ALA A 357 6.56 13.45 21.63
N ILE A 358 7.83 13.07 21.43
CA ILE A 358 8.97 14.00 21.52
C ILE A 358 9.31 14.56 20.15
N SER A 359 9.59 13.74 19.13
CA SER A 359 10.00 14.23 17.82
C SER A 359 8.91 15.04 17.14
N ASN A 360 7.65 14.63 17.30
CA ASN A 360 6.50 15.23 16.60
C ASN A 360 5.58 16.05 17.52
N ASN A 361 5.93 16.23 18.79
CA ASN A 361 5.17 17.05 19.77
C ASN A 361 3.70 16.63 19.95
N VAL A 362 3.36 15.36 19.76
CA VAL A 362 1.98 14.89 19.95
C VAL A 362 1.75 14.58 21.43
N PRO A 363 0.74 15.18 22.07
CA PRO A 363 0.43 14.92 23.48
C PRO A 363 0.09 13.44 23.72
N LEU A 364 0.61 12.85 24.80
CA LEU A 364 0.35 11.46 25.17
C LEU A 364 -1.14 11.07 25.20
N PRO A 365 -2.07 11.89 25.77
CA PRO A 365 -3.50 11.58 25.72
C PRO A 365 -4.06 11.49 24.29
N SER A 366 -3.56 12.33 23.36
CA SER A 366 -3.97 12.28 21.94
C SER A 366 -3.47 11.01 21.25
N VAL A 367 -2.25 10.57 21.59
CA VAL A 367 -1.72 9.27 21.09
C VAL A 367 -2.57 8.12 21.60
N ALA A 368 -2.86 8.09 22.91
CA ALA A 368 -3.69 7.05 23.52
C ALA A 368 -5.09 6.98 22.88
N ALA A 369 -5.75 8.12 22.73
CA ALA A 369 -7.07 8.21 22.09
C ALA A 369 -7.06 7.72 20.64
N TYR A 370 -5.99 8.03 19.87
CA TYR A 370 -5.88 7.56 18.49
C TYR A 370 -5.63 6.06 18.42
N LEU A 371 -4.71 5.51 19.22
CA LEU A 371 -4.44 4.08 19.26
C LEU A 371 -5.67 3.25 19.70
N ALA A 372 -6.49 3.79 20.60
CA ALA A 372 -7.76 3.17 21.01
C ALA A 372 -8.79 3.05 19.87
N ARG A 373 -8.68 3.88 18.84
CA ARG A 373 -9.53 3.76 17.64
C ARG A 373 -9.07 2.64 16.72
N LEU A 374 -7.78 2.23 16.80
CA LEU A 374 -7.21 1.25 15.88
C LEU A 374 -7.44 -0.19 16.34
N ALA A 375 -7.42 -0.46 17.64
CA ALA A 375 -7.62 -1.82 18.17
C ALA A 375 -8.18 -1.83 19.59
N PRO A 376 -8.85 -2.92 20.01
CA PRO A 376 -9.26 -3.13 21.39
C PRO A 376 -8.09 -3.46 22.33
N THR A 377 -6.98 -4.00 21.82
CA THR A 377 -5.81 -4.37 22.62
C THR A 377 -4.55 -3.70 22.10
N LEU A 378 -3.75 -3.18 23.01
CA LEU A 378 -2.51 -2.48 22.70
C LEU A 378 -1.35 -3.13 23.46
N LEU A 379 -0.28 -3.47 22.75
CA LEU A 379 1.01 -3.85 23.31
C LEU A 379 2.00 -2.74 22.99
N ILE A 380 2.35 -1.92 24.00
CA ILE A 380 3.15 -0.71 23.81
C ILE A 380 4.37 -0.69 24.72
N GLU A 381 5.48 -0.19 24.17
CA GLU A 381 6.73 -0.01 24.93
C GLU A 381 6.90 1.47 25.29
N PHE A 382 6.99 1.74 26.59
CA PHE A 382 7.44 3.03 27.09
C PHE A 382 8.97 3.08 27.14
N VAL A 383 9.53 4.15 26.57
CA VAL A 383 10.98 4.42 26.51
C VAL A 383 11.24 5.70 27.30
N PRO A 384 11.93 5.64 28.45
CA PRO A 384 12.13 6.81 29.33
C PRO A 384 13.13 7.81 28.73
N LYS A 385 13.17 9.02 29.27
CA LYS A 385 14.11 10.09 28.84
C LYS A 385 15.59 9.74 29.09
N THR A 386 15.85 8.83 30.02
CA THR A 386 17.19 8.34 30.33
C THR A 386 17.77 7.42 29.27
N ASP A 387 16.90 6.88 28.38
CA ASP A 387 17.31 6.02 27.27
C ASP A 387 18.23 6.78 26.29
N PRO A 388 19.33 6.16 25.80
CA PRO A 388 20.26 6.80 24.87
C PRO A 388 19.61 7.37 23.61
N LYS A 389 18.57 6.71 23.07
CA LYS A 389 17.87 7.18 21.87
C LYS A 389 17.03 8.43 22.17
N VAL A 390 16.35 8.48 23.31
CA VAL A 390 15.60 9.69 23.72
C VAL A 390 16.55 10.83 24.04
N LYS A 391 17.69 10.57 24.69
CA LYS A 391 18.75 11.58 24.89
C LYS A 391 19.23 12.18 23.57
N THR A 392 19.43 11.36 22.54
CA THR A 392 19.81 11.85 21.19
C THR A 392 18.73 12.74 20.60
N LEU A 393 17.44 12.39 20.72
CA LEU A 393 16.32 13.23 20.26
C LEU A 393 16.24 14.57 20.99
N LEU A 394 16.56 14.59 22.28
CA LEU A 394 16.53 15.81 23.11
C LEU A 394 17.81 16.65 22.97
N ALA A 395 18.92 16.09 22.49
CA ALA A 395 20.19 16.81 22.41
C ALA A 395 20.15 18.02 21.46
N THR A 396 19.24 18.03 20.47
CA THR A 396 19.13 19.10 19.46
C THR A 396 17.95 20.03 19.68
N ARG A 397 17.25 19.92 20.82
CA ARG A 397 16.04 20.71 21.13
C ARG A 397 15.86 20.93 22.63
N GLU A 398 15.11 21.96 22.99
CA GLU A 398 14.71 22.20 24.37
C GLU A 398 13.74 21.08 24.84
N ASP A 399 13.95 20.58 26.06
CA ASP A 399 13.04 19.61 26.67
C ASP A 399 11.79 20.28 27.22
N VAL A 400 10.78 20.43 26.39
CA VAL A 400 9.46 20.97 26.70
C VAL A 400 8.43 19.91 27.10
N PHE A 401 8.90 18.70 27.47
CA PHE A 401 8.05 17.53 27.74
C PHE A 401 8.05 17.12 29.23
N PRO A 402 7.62 17.97 30.18
CA PRO A 402 7.69 17.64 31.60
C PRO A 402 6.80 16.46 31.99
N ARG A 403 5.75 16.18 31.20
CA ARG A 403 4.83 15.06 31.42
C ARG A 403 5.28 13.76 30.74
N TYR A 404 6.38 13.76 29.99
CA TYR A 404 6.91 12.54 29.40
C TYR A 404 7.76 11.79 30.45
N THR A 405 7.07 11.20 31.41
CA THR A 405 7.56 10.30 32.45
C THR A 405 6.73 9.03 32.44
N ARG A 406 7.14 8.00 33.17
CA ARG A 406 6.37 6.75 33.29
C ARG A 406 4.98 7.01 33.85
N GLU A 407 4.89 7.78 34.93
CA GLU A 407 3.62 8.14 35.59
C GLU A 407 2.75 8.99 34.67
N GLY A 408 3.36 9.94 33.94
CA GLY A 408 2.65 10.77 32.99
C GLY A 408 2.13 10.00 31.77
N PHE A 409 2.88 8.98 31.33
CA PHE A 409 2.46 8.04 30.29
C PHE A 409 1.30 7.18 30.78
N GLU A 410 1.41 6.53 31.95
CA GLU A 410 0.37 5.71 32.55
C GLU A 410 -0.93 6.50 32.73
N ALA A 411 -0.86 7.69 33.36
CA ALA A 411 -2.01 8.56 33.56
C ALA A 411 -2.68 9.04 32.24
N ALA A 412 -1.89 9.24 31.17
CA ALA A 412 -2.42 9.60 29.86
C ALA A 412 -3.13 8.43 29.17
N PHE A 413 -2.53 7.25 29.22
CA PHE A 413 -3.09 6.07 28.57
C PHE A 413 -4.27 5.48 29.33
N GLU A 414 -4.33 5.59 30.66
CA GLU A 414 -5.49 5.19 31.47
C GLU A 414 -6.80 5.92 31.15
N GLN A 415 -6.71 7.08 30.45
CA GLN A 415 -7.91 7.77 29.94
C GLN A 415 -8.64 6.97 28.83
N SER A 416 -7.91 6.15 28.07
CA SER A 416 -8.44 5.40 26.94
C SER A 416 -8.33 3.89 27.12
N PHE A 417 -7.42 3.43 27.98
CA PHE A 417 -7.12 2.01 28.19
C PHE A 417 -7.11 1.64 29.68
N GLU A 418 -7.27 0.37 29.95
CA GLU A 418 -6.93 -0.26 31.22
C GLU A 418 -5.55 -0.90 31.09
N ILE A 419 -4.64 -0.62 32.01
CA ILE A 419 -3.32 -1.25 32.07
C ILE A 419 -3.49 -2.65 32.68
N CYS A 420 -3.47 -3.70 31.86
CA CYS A 420 -3.62 -5.08 32.30
C CYS A 420 -2.31 -5.65 32.89
N ARG A 421 -1.17 -5.28 32.29
CA ARG A 421 0.16 -5.75 32.70
C ARG A 421 1.22 -4.72 32.32
N ALA A 422 2.18 -4.51 33.21
CA ALA A 422 3.40 -3.75 32.97
C ALA A 422 4.59 -4.62 33.32
N THR A 423 5.54 -4.80 32.40
CA THR A 423 6.71 -5.65 32.58
C THR A 423 7.97 -4.92 32.17
N ASP A 424 8.91 -4.77 33.06
CA ASP A 424 10.19 -4.13 32.77
C ASP A 424 11.07 -5.06 31.92
N ILE A 425 11.71 -4.51 30.89
CA ILE A 425 12.60 -5.25 29.99
C ILE A 425 13.97 -5.35 30.65
N ARG A 426 14.45 -6.57 30.88
CA ARG A 426 15.74 -6.82 31.55
C ARG A 426 16.87 -6.09 30.80
N GLY A 427 17.82 -5.55 31.57
CA GLY A 427 18.98 -4.83 31.03
C GLY A 427 18.62 -3.50 30.35
N SER A 428 17.41 -2.97 30.55
CA SER A 428 16.99 -1.66 30.10
C SER A 428 16.05 -0.98 31.09
N GLU A 429 15.85 0.32 30.94
CA GLU A 429 14.88 1.07 31.75
C GLU A 429 13.50 1.14 31.07
N ARG A 430 13.28 0.35 30.01
CA ARG A 430 12.06 0.33 29.23
C ARG A 430 11.04 -0.64 29.81
N THR A 431 9.77 -0.31 29.64
CA THR A 431 8.66 -1.11 30.15
C THR A 431 7.71 -1.47 29.01
N LEU A 432 7.34 -2.74 28.92
CA LEU A 432 6.31 -3.23 27.99
C LEU A 432 4.97 -3.30 28.71
N TYR A 433 3.95 -2.68 28.11
CA TYR A 433 2.59 -2.63 28.64
C TYR A 433 1.64 -3.44 27.74
N LEU A 434 0.81 -4.27 28.37
CA LEU A 434 -0.40 -4.83 27.77
C LEU A 434 -1.58 -4.03 28.29
N MET A 435 -2.36 -3.46 27.38
CA MET A 435 -3.49 -2.59 27.69
C MET A 435 -4.75 -3.03 26.93
N ARG A 436 -5.93 -2.85 27.53
CA ARG A 436 -7.23 -3.04 26.89
C ARG A 436 -7.97 -1.70 26.80
N ARG A 437 -8.58 -1.44 25.66
CA ARG A 437 -9.41 -0.25 25.47
C ARG A 437 -10.58 -0.26 26.46
N ARG A 438 -10.80 0.90 27.09
CA ARG A 438 -11.97 1.11 27.92
C ARG A 438 -13.24 1.15 27.05
N PRO A 439 -14.40 0.72 27.58
CA PRO A 439 -15.69 0.80 26.88
C PRO A 439 -16.02 2.19 26.38
#